data_92a876471a568d23769d703c6d004d32
#
_entry.id   92a876471a568d23769d703c6d004d32
#
_cell.length_a   1.000
_cell.length_b   1.000
_cell.length_c   1.000
_cell.angle_alpha   90.00
_cell.angle_beta   90.00
_cell.angle_gamma   90.00
#
_symmetry.space_group_name_H-M   'P 1'
#
loop_
_entity.id
_entity.type
_entity.pdbx_description
1 polymer ?
#
loop_
_entity_poly.entity_id
_entity_poly.type
_entity_poly.pdbx_seq_one_letter_code
_entity_poly.pdbx_strand_id
1 'polypeptide(L)'
;MTRINSILLQTTLLLLASEAAFSFTPSAASTNAGRCTQTFSTAASTDVVIEHNHCQDPGDRDILVRAARGEKTERTPVWLMRQAGRYMAAFREYSTKYGFRERSETPSMATELSLQCHRKYGMDGIIMFSDILTPLPTLGIEFDVVGGVGPVISTPIESEADVNALADAESVDFDKDLPFIREILSSLSKEAEEANTALIGFVGAPFTLAAYTIEGKSSKHCLKTKKHMMRDERNEDKTMTLFLDKLAVMIGNYACHQIECGAQVIQLFESWAHQVSPAGFERFAKPAAQKAIQIVKAKHPDVPVIYFANGGSSYLELQRDMGADMIAVDWHIDMAQARELLGPDIPISGNIDPTILFGSKEQIEQAVRDCIDKAGGPGNKHLLNLGHGVMQGTPEEAVGWLIDECKRYKGKQ
;
A
#
# COMPACT_ATOMS: atom_id res chain seq x y z
N MET A 1 15.98 63.03 10.69
CA MET A 1 14.62 63.58 10.57
C MET A 1 13.69 62.44 10.28
N THR A 2 13.08 62.03 11.25
CA THR A 2 11.68 62.06 11.65
C THR A 2 10.91 60.81 11.21
N ARG A 3 10.65 59.95 12.22
CA ARG A 3 9.36 59.33 12.59
C ARG A 3 8.72 58.43 11.54
N ILE A 4 8.35 57.18 11.86
CA ILE A 4 7.25 56.83 12.77
C ILE A 4 7.42 55.40 13.29
N ASN A 5 7.26 55.30 14.58
CA ASN A 5 7.02 54.17 15.45
C ASN A 5 5.66 53.50 15.19
N SER A 6 5.61 52.26 15.65
CA SER A 6 4.47 51.69 16.39
C SER A 6 3.32 51.13 15.58
N ILE A 7 3.24 49.80 15.55
CA ILE A 7 2.14 48.99 16.07
C ILE A 7 2.70 47.56 16.28
N LEU A 8 3.20 47.37 17.48
CA LEU A 8 3.36 46.06 18.14
C LEU A 8 2.37 46.06 19.29
N LEU A 9 1.88 44.92 19.62
CA LEU A 9 1.00 44.55 20.74
C LEU A 9 -0.49 44.47 20.42
N GLN A 10 -0.90 43.28 20.62
CA GLN A 10 -2.14 42.73 21.21
C GLN A 10 -2.75 41.67 20.33
N THR A 11 -2.45 40.43 20.67
CA THR A 11 -3.45 39.37 20.95
C THR A 11 -2.72 38.16 21.50
N THR A 12 -2.39 38.25 22.79
CA THR A 12 -2.14 37.10 23.65
C THR A 12 -3.32 37.02 24.62
N LEU A 13 -3.70 35.82 25.00
CA LEU A 13 -4.75 35.38 25.92
C LEU A 13 -6.14 35.16 25.30
N LEU A 14 -6.43 33.86 25.19
CA LEU A 14 -7.59 33.20 25.78
C LEU A 14 -7.47 31.68 25.58
N LEU A 15 -6.74 31.06 26.50
CA LEU A 15 -6.79 29.65 26.82
C LEU A 15 -7.05 29.56 28.30
N LEU A 16 -8.26 29.19 28.67
CA LEU A 16 -8.59 28.71 30.02
C LEU A 16 -9.65 27.60 29.91
N ALA A 17 -9.17 26.42 30.08
CA ALA A 17 -9.61 25.39 31.03
C ALA A 17 -11.12 25.23 31.27
N SER A 18 -11.64 24.03 31.00
CA SER A 18 -12.65 23.42 31.85
C SER A 18 -12.32 21.93 31.98
N GLU A 19 -11.59 21.60 33.06
CA GLU A 19 -11.58 20.28 33.68
C GLU A 19 -12.90 20.11 34.41
N ALA A 20 -13.62 19.03 34.13
CA ALA A 20 -14.68 18.52 35.00
C ALA A 20 -14.28 17.10 35.39
N ALA A 21 -13.70 17.00 36.59
CA ALA A 21 -13.48 15.76 37.29
C ALA A 21 -14.81 15.20 37.78
N PHE A 22 -15.14 13.97 37.40
CA PHE A 22 -16.14 13.17 38.09
C PHE A 22 -15.43 12.08 38.89
N SER A 23 -15.41 12.26 40.18
CA SER A 23 -15.00 11.25 41.19
C SER A 23 -16.17 10.30 41.44
N PHE A 24 -15.95 9.01 41.27
CA PHE A 24 -16.83 7.97 41.79
C PHE A 24 -16.15 7.30 42.99
N THR A 25 -16.77 7.41 44.15
CA THR A 25 -16.47 6.62 45.34
C THR A 25 -17.20 5.30 45.29
N PRO A 26 -16.59 4.18 45.74
CA PRO A 26 -17.29 2.90 45.83
C PRO A 26 -18.02 2.77 47.17
N SER A 27 -19.27 2.33 47.11
CA SER A 27 -20.02 1.87 48.27
C SER A 27 -19.99 0.34 48.29
N ALA A 28 -19.61 -0.20 49.45
CA ALA A 28 -19.55 -1.62 49.71
C ALA A 28 -20.85 -2.15 50.34
N ALA A 29 -21.00 -3.47 50.17
CA ALA A 29 -21.84 -4.42 50.94
C ALA A 29 -23.23 -4.72 50.33
N SER A 30 -23.57 -5.97 50.02
CA SER A 30 -23.86 -7.07 50.95
C SER A 30 -24.28 -8.33 50.15
N THR A 31 -23.85 -9.46 50.66
CA THR A 31 -24.16 -10.83 50.28
C THR A 31 -25.67 -11.13 50.27
N ASN A 32 -26.15 -11.83 49.21
CA ASN A 32 -27.06 -12.97 49.44
C ASN A 32 -27.12 -13.89 48.19
N ALA A 33 -27.01 -15.18 48.47
CA ALA A 33 -27.08 -16.26 47.53
C ALA A 33 -28.55 -16.48 47.08
N GLY A 34 -28.77 -16.54 45.79
CA GLY A 34 -30.03 -16.95 45.18
C GLY A 34 -29.75 -17.50 43.77
N ARG A 35 -29.79 -18.84 43.68
CA ARG A 35 -29.78 -19.51 42.35
C ARG A 35 -31.02 -19.10 41.60
N CYS A 36 -30.84 -18.41 40.51
CA CYS A 36 -31.86 -18.22 39.48
C CYS A 36 -31.29 -18.65 38.12
N THR A 37 -31.77 -19.77 37.64
CA THR A 37 -31.55 -20.21 36.26
C THR A 37 -32.37 -19.32 35.35
N GLN A 38 -31.73 -18.35 34.71
CA GLN A 38 -32.31 -17.65 33.59
C GLN A 38 -31.71 -18.19 32.29
N THR A 39 -32.57 -18.88 31.56
CA THR A 39 -32.38 -19.20 30.16
C THR A 39 -32.34 -17.88 29.36
N PHE A 40 -31.18 -17.48 28.86
CA PHE A 40 -31.08 -16.41 27.88
C PHE A 40 -31.46 -16.96 26.52
N SER A 41 -32.62 -16.54 26.04
CA SER A 41 -33.02 -16.60 24.67
C SER A 41 -32.09 -15.65 23.88
N THR A 42 -31.21 -16.19 23.09
CA THR A 42 -30.46 -15.41 22.09
C THR A 42 -31.43 -14.96 21.00
N ALA A 43 -31.78 -13.68 21.04
CA ALA A 43 -32.41 -13.04 19.90
C ALA A 43 -31.38 -13.08 18.74
N ALA A 44 -31.72 -13.81 17.69
CA ALA A 44 -30.98 -13.83 16.46
C ALA A 44 -30.94 -12.41 15.87
N SER A 45 -29.75 -11.81 15.81
CA SER A 45 -29.51 -10.69 14.93
C SER A 45 -29.64 -11.24 13.50
N THR A 46 -30.62 -10.78 12.77
CA THR A 46 -30.71 -11.01 11.33
C THR A 46 -29.61 -10.17 10.69
N ASP A 47 -28.41 -10.71 10.63
CA ASP A 47 -27.39 -10.26 9.71
C ASP A 47 -27.96 -10.46 8.31
N VAL A 48 -28.30 -9.36 7.64
CA VAL A 48 -28.58 -9.36 6.23
C VAL A 48 -27.26 -9.67 5.54
N VAL A 49 -26.98 -10.95 5.37
CA VAL A 49 -25.96 -11.44 4.44
C VAL A 49 -26.49 -11.05 3.05
N ILE A 50 -25.99 -9.92 2.54
CA ILE A 50 -26.12 -9.64 1.11
C ILE A 50 -25.18 -10.67 0.46
N GLU A 51 -25.73 -11.83 0.09
CA GLU A 51 -25.06 -12.76 -0.80
C GLU A 51 -24.93 -12.05 -2.16
N HIS A 52 -23.76 -11.44 -2.37
CA HIS A 52 -23.32 -11.09 -3.69
C HIS A 52 -23.00 -12.41 -4.39
N ASN A 53 -23.98 -12.99 -5.08
CA ASN A 53 -23.77 -14.07 -6.03
C ASN A 53 -22.98 -13.52 -7.22
N HIS A 54 -21.68 -13.26 -7.01
CA HIS A 54 -20.75 -13.04 -8.09
C HIS A 54 -20.49 -14.40 -8.77
N CYS A 55 -21.28 -14.69 -9.80
CA CYS A 55 -20.96 -15.75 -10.73
C CYS A 55 -19.63 -15.35 -11.40
N GLN A 56 -18.52 -15.93 -10.93
CA GLN A 56 -17.21 -15.70 -11.53
C GLN A 56 -17.17 -16.46 -12.85
N ASP A 57 -16.96 -15.72 -13.94
CA ASP A 57 -16.73 -16.31 -15.25
C ASP A 57 -15.44 -17.15 -15.17
N PRO A 58 -15.36 -18.36 -15.81
CA PRO A 58 -14.17 -19.18 -15.80
C PRO A 58 -12.87 -18.48 -16.27
N GLY A 59 -12.98 -17.35 -16.95
CA GLY A 59 -11.86 -16.49 -17.37
C GLY A 59 -11.36 -15.49 -16.33
N ASP A 60 -12.01 -15.37 -15.16
CA ASP A 60 -11.68 -14.31 -14.19
C ASP A 60 -10.41 -14.56 -13.38
N ARG A 61 -9.97 -15.83 -13.23
CA ARG A 61 -8.85 -16.22 -12.37
C ARG A 61 -7.56 -15.44 -12.61
N ASP A 62 -7.29 -15.15 -13.85
CA ASP A 62 -6.04 -14.52 -14.28
C ASP A 62 -6.24 -13.12 -14.88
N ILE A 63 -7.47 -12.59 -14.82
CA ILE A 63 -7.81 -11.31 -15.47
C ILE A 63 -6.90 -10.16 -15.03
N LEU A 64 -6.54 -10.10 -13.73
CA LEU A 64 -5.63 -9.11 -13.21
C LEU A 64 -4.20 -9.34 -13.73
N VAL A 65 -3.75 -10.59 -13.75
CA VAL A 65 -2.41 -10.97 -14.25
C VAL A 65 -2.29 -10.66 -15.73
N ARG A 66 -3.29 -11.01 -16.54
CA ARG A 66 -3.34 -10.71 -17.98
C ARG A 66 -3.34 -9.20 -18.23
N ALA A 67 -4.16 -8.42 -17.51
CA ALA A 67 -4.14 -6.97 -17.62
C ALA A 67 -2.78 -6.37 -17.25
N ALA A 68 -2.12 -6.88 -16.19
CA ALA A 68 -0.79 -6.45 -15.79
C ALA A 68 0.28 -6.76 -16.83
N ARG A 69 0.13 -7.83 -17.60
CA ARG A 69 0.97 -8.17 -18.77
C ARG A 69 0.65 -7.35 -20.03
N GLY A 70 -0.38 -6.51 -19.98
CA GLY A 70 -0.80 -5.71 -21.12
C GLY A 70 -1.68 -6.45 -22.12
N GLU A 71 -2.23 -7.58 -21.75
CA GLU A 71 -3.20 -8.31 -22.56
C GLU A 71 -4.57 -7.60 -22.50
N LYS A 72 -5.36 -7.77 -23.56
CA LYS A 72 -6.75 -7.35 -23.57
C LYS A 72 -7.60 -8.31 -22.75
N THR A 73 -8.45 -7.77 -21.88
CA THR A 73 -9.32 -8.53 -20.99
C THR A 73 -10.81 -8.28 -21.30
N GLU A 74 -11.68 -9.14 -20.81
CA GLU A 74 -13.14 -9.12 -21.05
C GLU A 74 -13.81 -7.90 -20.41
N ARG A 75 -13.20 -7.39 -19.35
CA ARG A 75 -13.56 -6.19 -18.60
C ARG A 75 -12.30 -5.59 -17.95
N THR A 76 -12.43 -4.40 -17.41
CA THR A 76 -11.35 -3.85 -16.56
C THR A 76 -11.34 -4.59 -15.21
N PRO A 77 -10.21 -5.22 -14.81
CA PRO A 77 -10.08 -5.77 -13.46
C PRO A 77 -9.88 -4.66 -12.41
N VAL A 78 -10.15 -5.01 -11.14
CA VAL A 78 -10.08 -4.05 -10.03
C VAL A 78 -9.54 -4.68 -8.75
N TRP A 79 -8.62 -3.99 -8.12
CA TRP A 79 -8.24 -4.16 -6.72
C TRP A 79 -7.94 -2.78 -6.13
N LEU A 80 -7.93 -2.63 -4.81
CA LEU A 80 -7.70 -1.32 -4.20
C LEU A 80 -6.49 -1.34 -3.27
N MET A 81 -5.61 -0.38 -3.47
CA MET A 81 -4.49 -0.12 -2.57
C MET A 81 -5.02 0.15 -1.15
N ARG A 82 -4.46 -0.54 -0.14
CA ARG A 82 -4.96 -0.55 1.25
C ARG A 82 -6.39 -1.06 1.39
N GLN A 83 -6.80 -1.99 0.53
CA GLN A 83 -8.12 -2.64 0.63
C GLN A 83 -8.31 -3.33 1.99
N ALA A 84 -7.30 -3.95 2.58
CA ALA A 84 -7.29 -4.35 3.99
C ALA A 84 -7.01 -3.11 4.86
N GLY A 85 -8.04 -2.56 5.51
CA GLY A 85 -7.88 -1.28 6.18
C GLY A 85 -8.94 -0.93 7.21
N ARG A 86 -8.63 0.08 8.02
CA ARG A 86 -9.46 0.55 9.15
C ARG A 86 -10.81 1.14 8.75
N TYR A 87 -11.14 1.25 7.46
CA TYR A 87 -12.48 1.61 7.03
C TYR A 87 -13.46 0.46 7.28
N MET A 88 -13.01 -0.80 7.22
CA MET A 88 -13.83 -1.99 7.49
C MET A 88 -14.02 -2.26 8.98
N ALA A 89 -15.25 -2.58 9.39
CA ALA A 89 -15.56 -2.96 10.77
C ALA A 89 -14.81 -4.24 11.18
N ALA A 90 -14.82 -5.29 10.34
CA ALA A 90 -14.12 -6.53 10.58
C ALA A 90 -12.60 -6.33 10.76
N PHE A 91 -11.99 -5.42 9.99
CA PHE A 91 -10.58 -5.08 10.17
C PHE A 91 -10.31 -4.38 11.51
N ARG A 92 -11.23 -3.49 11.94
CA ARG A 92 -11.10 -2.77 13.21
C ARG A 92 -11.14 -3.70 14.42
N GLU A 93 -11.85 -4.83 14.37
CA GLU A 93 -11.84 -5.84 15.43
C GLU A 93 -10.45 -6.36 15.76
N TYR A 94 -9.60 -6.50 14.75
CA TYR A 94 -8.20 -6.88 14.91
C TYR A 94 -7.33 -5.68 15.30
N SER A 95 -7.47 -4.56 14.61
CA SER A 95 -6.57 -3.40 14.79
C SER A 95 -6.73 -2.67 16.11
N THR A 96 -7.82 -2.88 16.85
CA THR A 96 -8.03 -2.38 18.21
C THR A 96 -7.42 -3.27 19.27
N LYS A 97 -7.17 -4.55 18.99
CA LYS A 97 -6.68 -5.54 19.95
C LYS A 97 -5.19 -5.83 19.82
N TYR A 98 -4.69 -5.81 18.57
CA TYR A 98 -3.35 -6.29 18.24
C TYR A 98 -2.52 -5.19 17.57
N GLY A 99 -1.22 -5.14 17.85
CA GLY A 99 -0.28 -4.26 17.19
C GLY A 99 -0.17 -4.53 15.69
N PHE A 100 0.42 -3.60 14.94
CA PHE A 100 0.51 -3.77 13.48
C PHE A 100 1.40 -4.98 13.12
N ARG A 101 2.61 -5.07 13.69
CA ARG A 101 3.55 -6.17 13.43
C ARG A 101 2.95 -7.51 13.86
N GLU A 102 2.31 -7.58 15.03
CA GLU A 102 1.65 -8.79 15.49
C GLU A 102 0.62 -9.29 14.46
N ARG A 103 -0.18 -8.39 13.88
CA ARG A 103 -1.18 -8.74 12.86
C ARG A 103 -0.57 -9.15 11.53
N SER A 104 0.53 -8.52 11.11
CA SER A 104 1.18 -8.77 9.83
C SER A 104 2.19 -9.93 9.86
N GLU A 105 2.68 -10.31 11.05
CA GLU A 105 3.66 -11.37 11.27
C GLU A 105 3.05 -12.65 11.86
N THR A 106 1.78 -12.63 12.28
CA THR A 106 1.03 -13.83 12.69
C THR A 106 0.27 -14.38 11.47
N PRO A 107 0.63 -15.56 10.95
CA PRO A 107 0.09 -16.07 9.69
C PRO A 107 -1.42 -16.13 9.62
N SER A 108 -2.09 -16.61 10.67
CA SER A 108 -3.55 -16.69 10.70
C SER A 108 -4.23 -15.32 10.65
N MET A 109 -3.68 -14.31 11.32
CA MET A 109 -4.23 -12.95 11.30
C MET A 109 -3.97 -12.26 9.97
N ALA A 110 -2.75 -12.35 9.44
CA ALA A 110 -2.40 -11.75 8.16
C ALA A 110 -3.22 -12.34 7.01
N THR A 111 -3.41 -13.66 7.00
CA THR A 111 -4.26 -14.37 6.04
C THR A 111 -5.71 -13.87 6.13
N GLU A 112 -6.30 -13.85 7.33
CA GLU A 112 -7.67 -13.38 7.52
C GLU A 112 -7.84 -11.93 7.04
N LEU A 113 -6.96 -11.03 7.47
CA LEU A 113 -7.02 -9.62 7.08
C LEU A 113 -6.86 -9.40 5.56
N SER A 114 -6.05 -10.22 4.88
CA SER A 114 -5.89 -10.20 3.44
C SER A 114 -7.17 -10.60 2.69
N LEU A 115 -7.93 -11.57 3.24
CA LEU A 115 -9.10 -12.15 2.61
C LEU A 115 -10.39 -11.35 2.82
N GLN A 116 -10.49 -10.55 3.89
CA GLN A 116 -11.72 -9.85 4.26
C GLN A 116 -12.33 -9.04 3.11
N CYS A 117 -11.48 -8.33 2.36
CA CYS A 117 -11.95 -7.48 1.25
C CYS A 117 -12.43 -8.30 0.07
N HIS A 118 -11.70 -9.35 -0.28
CA HIS A 118 -12.11 -10.25 -1.37
C HIS A 118 -13.43 -10.93 -1.04
N ARG A 119 -13.57 -11.48 0.17
CA ARG A 119 -14.81 -12.13 0.61
C ARG A 119 -16.02 -11.17 0.60
N LYS A 120 -15.78 -9.89 0.94
CA LYS A 120 -16.85 -8.89 1.01
C LYS A 120 -17.22 -8.29 -0.34
N TYR A 121 -16.24 -8.00 -1.20
CA TYR A 121 -16.45 -7.21 -2.41
C TYR A 121 -16.12 -7.96 -3.71
N GLY A 122 -15.53 -9.14 -3.63
CA GLY A 122 -15.15 -9.92 -4.81
C GLY A 122 -14.09 -9.23 -5.68
N MET A 123 -13.09 -8.59 -5.10
CA MET A 123 -11.99 -7.95 -5.84
C MET A 123 -11.22 -8.96 -6.68
N ASP A 124 -10.62 -8.51 -7.79
CA ASP A 124 -9.86 -9.36 -8.72
C ASP A 124 -8.43 -9.65 -8.26
N GLY A 125 -8.06 -9.16 -7.09
CA GLY A 125 -6.77 -9.43 -6.46
C GLY A 125 -6.86 -9.48 -4.95
N ILE A 126 -6.23 -10.49 -4.36
CA ILE A 126 -5.93 -10.58 -2.94
C ILE A 126 -4.51 -10.08 -2.76
N ILE A 127 -4.30 -9.05 -1.94
CA ILE A 127 -2.97 -8.60 -1.57
C ILE A 127 -2.65 -9.05 -0.15
N MET A 128 -1.44 -9.58 0.05
CA MET A 128 -0.97 -9.96 1.38
C MET A 128 -1.01 -8.75 2.34
N PHE A 129 -1.57 -8.92 3.53
CA PHE A 129 -1.50 -7.90 4.59
C PHE A 129 -0.12 -7.92 5.24
N SER A 130 0.69 -6.91 4.96
CA SER A 130 2.07 -6.76 5.43
C SER A 130 2.49 -5.29 5.47
N ASP A 131 3.75 -5.00 5.79
CA ASP A 131 4.37 -3.67 5.66
C ASP A 131 5.39 -3.64 4.51
N ILE A 132 5.55 -2.48 3.88
CA ILE A 132 6.59 -2.27 2.85
C ILE A 132 8.01 -2.41 3.41
N LEU A 133 8.18 -2.26 4.72
CA LEU A 133 9.47 -2.35 5.43
C LEU A 133 9.78 -3.77 5.94
N THR A 134 8.85 -4.72 5.79
CA THR A 134 8.98 -6.09 6.32
C THR A 134 10.34 -6.76 6.04
N PRO A 135 11.02 -6.58 4.88
CA PRO A 135 12.30 -7.23 4.65
C PRO A 135 13.51 -6.54 5.31
N LEU A 136 13.39 -5.33 5.88
CA LEU A 136 14.53 -4.61 6.46
C LEU A 136 15.27 -5.35 7.59
N PRO A 137 14.60 -6.09 8.51
CA PRO A 137 15.28 -6.85 9.54
C PRO A 137 16.25 -7.89 9.02
N THR A 138 16.08 -8.42 7.80
CA THR A 138 17.02 -9.36 7.17
C THR A 138 18.39 -8.74 6.89
N LEU A 139 18.47 -7.42 6.80
CA LEU A 139 19.72 -6.69 6.70
C LEU A 139 20.25 -6.21 8.06
N GLY A 140 19.53 -6.47 9.16
CA GLY A 140 19.86 -5.97 10.51
C GLY A 140 19.26 -4.58 10.82
N ILE A 141 18.29 -4.12 10.02
CA ILE A 141 17.61 -2.82 10.23
C ILE A 141 16.28 -3.06 10.92
N GLU A 142 16.25 -2.90 12.24
CA GLU A 142 15.04 -3.08 13.03
C GLU A 142 14.09 -1.89 12.91
N PHE A 143 12.80 -2.19 12.80
CA PHE A 143 11.73 -1.19 12.78
C PHE A 143 10.55 -1.62 13.65
N ASP A 144 9.73 -0.65 14.02
CA ASP A 144 8.42 -0.88 14.63
C ASP A 144 7.39 0.08 14.02
N VAL A 145 6.11 -0.22 14.21
CA VAL A 145 5.00 0.62 13.74
C VAL A 145 4.24 1.17 14.94
N VAL A 146 4.58 2.40 15.32
CA VAL A 146 4.02 3.07 16.49
C VAL A 146 2.71 3.77 16.14
N GLY A 147 1.68 3.51 16.94
CA GLY A 147 0.35 4.12 16.74
C GLY A 147 0.43 5.65 16.72
N GLY A 148 -0.16 6.28 15.70
CA GLY A 148 -0.14 7.74 15.51
C GLY A 148 1.16 8.33 14.95
N VAL A 149 2.26 7.58 14.94
CA VAL A 149 3.57 8.00 14.39
C VAL A 149 3.85 7.33 13.05
N GLY A 150 3.50 6.04 12.93
CA GLY A 150 3.86 5.20 11.79
C GLY A 150 5.17 4.43 12.01
N PRO A 151 5.85 4.01 10.93
CA PRO A 151 7.11 3.30 11.04
C PRO A 151 8.21 4.12 11.70
N VAL A 152 8.96 3.48 12.61
CA VAL A 152 10.11 4.04 13.32
C VAL A 152 11.27 3.06 13.20
N ILE A 153 12.43 3.54 12.76
CA ILE A 153 13.67 2.76 12.64
C ILE A 153 14.53 3.01 13.88
N SER A 154 14.93 1.94 14.54
CA SER A 154 15.67 2.02 15.80
C SER A 154 17.08 2.57 15.62
N THR A 155 17.76 2.18 14.53
CA THR A 155 19.11 2.59 14.20
C THR A 155 19.17 3.12 12.76
N PRO A 156 18.99 4.44 12.57
CA PRO A 156 19.07 5.04 11.24
C PRO A 156 20.46 4.91 10.62
N ILE A 157 20.51 4.81 9.30
CA ILE A 157 21.76 4.84 8.51
C ILE A 157 22.22 6.30 8.38
N GLU A 158 23.46 6.58 8.77
CA GLU A 158 24.05 7.93 8.76
C GLU A 158 25.37 8.01 7.97
N SER A 159 25.98 6.87 7.61
CA SER A 159 27.29 6.81 6.95
C SER A 159 27.47 5.57 6.09
N GLU A 160 28.51 5.59 5.23
CA GLU A 160 28.97 4.42 4.46
C GLU A 160 29.35 3.24 5.38
N ALA A 161 29.91 3.52 6.56
CA ALA A 161 30.26 2.49 7.53
C ALA A 161 29.02 1.72 8.03
N ASP A 162 27.90 2.43 8.25
CA ASP A 162 26.65 1.80 8.65
C ASP A 162 26.11 0.89 7.53
N VAL A 163 26.17 1.34 6.27
CA VAL A 163 25.76 0.52 5.11
C VAL A 163 26.64 -0.72 4.97
N ASN A 164 27.94 -0.59 5.18
CA ASN A 164 28.88 -1.70 5.08
C ASN A 164 28.75 -2.71 6.23
N ALA A 165 28.21 -2.28 7.38
CA ALA A 165 27.93 -3.14 8.52
C ALA A 165 26.65 -3.97 8.38
N LEU A 166 25.77 -3.63 7.43
CA LEU A 166 24.55 -4.41 7.14
C LEU A 166 24.88 -5.80 6.57
N ALA A 167 24.02 -6.76 6.82
CA ALA A 167 24.12 -8.08 6.23
C ALA A 167 24.22 -8.04 4.69
N ASP A 168 24.80 -9.07 4.12
CA ASP A 168 24.91 -9.21 2.68
C ASP A 168 23.55 -9.53 2.08
N ALA A 169 23.05 -8.65 1.19
CA ALA A 169 21.74 -8.75 0.56
C ALA A 169 21.59 -9.95 -0.40
N GLU A 170 22.71 -10.50 -0.90
CA GLU A 170 22.69 -11.67 -1.79
C GLU A 170 22.56 -12.98 -1.00
N SER A 171 22.95 -13.00 0.27
CA SER A 171 22.97 -14.19 1.12
C SER A 171 21.79 -14.28 2.12
N VAL A 172 20.80 -13.39 2.02
CA VAL A 172 19.62 -13.41 2.88
C VAL A 172 18.79 -14.68 2.67
N ASP A 173 18.50 -15.38 3.76
CA ASP A 173 17.60 -16.53 3.79
C ASP A 173 16.23 -16.10 4.34
N PHE A 174 15.30 -15.75 3.45
CA PHE A 174 13.96 -15.28 3.84
C PHE A 174 13.12 -16.35 4.54
N ASP A 175 13.35 -17.63 4.28
CA ASP A 175 12.64 -18.72 4.98
C ASP A 175 13.06 -18.81 6.43
N LYS A 176 14.31 -18.51 6.73
CA LYS A 176 14.85 -18.50 8.08
C LYS A 176 14.51 -17.18 8.79
N ASP A 177 14.71 -16.05 8.12
CA ASP A 177 14.66 -14.72 8.73
C ASP A 177 13.23 -14.17 8.82
N LEU A 178 12.34 -14.57 7.88
CA LEU A 178 10.93 -14.16 7.79
C LEU A 178 10.01 -15.37 7.53
N PRO A 179 10.03 -16.42 8.38
CA PRO A 179 9.33 -17.69 8.11
C PRO A 179 7.81 -17.53 7.92
N PHE A 180 7.22 -16.51 8.54
CA PHE A 180 5.80 -16.22 8.43
C PHE A 180 5.36 -15.82 7.01
N ILE A 181 6.27 -15.30 6.16
CA ILE A 181 5.95 -14.88 4.78
C ILE A 181 5.54 -16.09 3.94
N ARG A 182 6.30 -17.17 3.99
CA ARG A 182 5.96 -18.40 3.26
C ARG A 182 4.63 -18.99 3.74
N GLU A 183 4.40 -19.02 5.04
CA GLU A 183 3.17 -19.55 5.61
C GLU A 183 1.94 -18.73 5.17
N ILE A 184 2.02 -17.39 5.24
CA ILE A 184 0.96 -16.48 4.81
C ILE A 184 0.68 -16.64 3.31
N LEU A 185 1.71 -16.52 2.47
CA LEU A 185 1.53 -16.54 1.02
C LEU A 185 1.08 -17.91 0.52
N SER A 186 1.58 -18.99 1.08
CA SER A 186 1.12 -20.34 0.72
C SER A 186 -0.35 -20.58 1.10
N SER A 187 -0.80 -20.03 2.22
CA SER A 187 -2.22 -20.07 2.62
C SER A 187 -3.07 -19.22 1.68
N LEU A 188 -2.64 -17.99 1.39
CA LEU A 188 -3.33 -17.09 0.48
C LEU A 188 -3.38 -17.60 -0.96
N SER A 189 -2.34 -18.29 -1.42
CA SER A 189 -2.30 -18.89 -2.75
C SER A 189 -3.39 -19.95 -2.94
N LYS A 190 -3.64 -20.77 -1.92
CA LYS A 190 -4.73 -21.76 -1.94
C LYS A 190 -6.09 -21.08 -1.96
N GLU A 191 -6.30 -20.09 -1.09
CA GLU A 191 -7.54 -19.32 -1.06
C GLU A 191 -7.80 -18.57 -2.37
N ALA A 192 -6.75 -17.98 -2.96
CA ALA A 192 -6.83 -17.30 -4.25
C ALA A 192 -7.16 -18.27 -5.39
N GLU A 193 -6.62 -19.49 -5.36
CA GLU A 193 -6.94 -20.55 -6.31
C GLU A 193 -8.40 -20.98 -6.20
N GLU A 194 -8.89 -21.23 -4.99
CA GLU A 194 -10.29 -21.59 -4.73
C GLU A 194 -11.26 -20.45 -5.09
N ALA A 195 -10.85 -19.20 -4.83
CA ALA A 195 -11.64 -18.00 -5.14
C ALA A 195 -11.53 -17.54 -6.59
N ASN A 196 -10.78 -18.24 -7.44
CA ASN A 196 -10.54 -17.88 -8.85
C ASN A 196 -10.04 -16.42 -9.02
N THR A 197 -9.07 -15.98 -8.21
CA THR A 197 -8.54 -14.62 -8.20
C THR A 197 -7.01 -14.60 -8.13
N ALA A 198 -6.37 -13.46 -8.39
CA ALA A 198 -4.92 -13.33 -8.35
C ALA A 198 -4.39 -13.03 -6.93
N LEU A 199 -3.22 -13.58 -6.58
CA LEU A 199 -2.48 -13.22 -5.38
C LEU A 199 -1.40 -12.20 -5.70
N ILE A 200 -1.43 -11.06 -5.01
CA ILE A 200 -0.50 -9.95 -5.16
C ILE A 200 0.49 -9.95 -3.98
N GLY A 201 1.77 -10.10 -4.29
CA GLY A 201 2.87 -9.79 -3.39
C GLY A 201 3.30 -8.33 -3.53
N PHE A 202 3.99 -7.77 -2.54
CA PHE A 202 4.46 -6.39 -2.63
C PHE A 202 5.65 -6.12 -1.73
N VAL A 203 6.33 -5.02 -2.01
CA VAL A 203 7.42 -4.48 -1.19
C VAL A 203 7.61 -2.99 -1.47
N GLY A 204 8.24 -2.27 -0.56
CA GLY A 204 8.67 -0.90 -0.80
C GLY A 204 9.83 -0.83 -1.79
N ALA A 205 9.83 0.18 -2.67
CA ALA A 205 10.93 0.42 -3.59
C ALA A 205 12.19 0.92 -2.85
N PRO A 206 13.37 0.78 -3.44
CA PRO A 206 14.64 1.06 -2.76
C PRO A 206 14.74 2.48 -2.18
N PHE A 207 14.32 3.50 -2.91
CA PHE A 207 14.38 4.88 -2.42
C PHE A 207 13.43 5.11 -1.22
N THR A 208 12.25 4.53 -1.26
CA THR A 208 11.30 4.59 -0.14
C THR A 208 11.88 3.95 1.11
N LEU A 209 12.47 2.76 1.01
CA LEU A 209 13.08 2.09 2.15
C LEU A 209 14.31 2.85 2.66
N ALA A 210 15.16 3.35 1.77
CA ALA A 210 16.30 4.18 2.13
C ALA A 210 15.87 5.44 2.88
N ALA A 211 14.84 6.13 2.38
CA ALA A 211 14.34 7.35 3.01
C ALA A 211 13.80 7.08 4.43
N TYR A 212 12.99 6.02 4.63
CA TYR A 212 12.54 5.63 5.97
C TYR A 212 13.71 5.33 6.91
N THR A 213 14.69 4.58 6.43
CA THR A 213 15.84 4.15 7.24
C THR A 213 16.76 5.32 7.59
N ILE A 214 17.07 6.21 6.66
CA ILE A 214 17.91 7.38 6.88
C ILE A 214 17.22 8.43 7.77
N GLU A 215 15.94 8.69 7.54
CA GLU A 215 15.17 9.64 8.36
C GLU A 215 14.88 9.10 9.75
N GLY A 216 14.82 7.78 9.93
CA GLY A 216 14.48 7.09 11.17
C GLY A 216 12.99 6.99 11.45
N LYS A 217 12.16 7.73 10.71
CA LYS A 217 10.69 7.77 10.80
C LYS A 217 10.09 8.50 9.60
N SER A 218 8.77 8.56 9.55
CA SER A 218 8.09 9.43 8.55
C SER A 218 8.59 10.87 8.66
N SER A 219 9.00 11.45 7.53
CA SER A 219 9.58 12.80 7.45
C SER A 219 8.84 13.62 6.39
N LYS A 220 8.47 14.85 6.75
CA LYS A 220 7.77 15.74 5.83
C LYS A 220 8.64 16.23 4.67
N HIS A 221 9.96 16.26 4.86
CA HIS A 221 10.88 16.91 3.91
C HIS A 221 12.05 16.04 3.46
N CYS A 222 12.26 14.86 4.04
CA CYS A 222 13.38 13.95 3.77
C CYS A 222 14.74 14.67 3.77
N LEU A 223 14.97 15.50 4.80
CA LEU A 223 16.14 16.38 4.81
C LEU A 223 17.47 15.62 4.93
N LYS A 224 17.52 14.58 5.78
CA LYS A 224 18.74 13.75 5.92
C LYS A 224 19.03 13.02 4.61
N THR A 225 18.03 12.38 4.03
CA THR A 225 18.10 11.68 2.74
C THR A 225 18.63 12.60 1.63
N LYS A 226 18.04 13.79 1.49
CA LYS A 226 18.46 14.78 0.48
C LYS A 226 19.88 15.28 0.72
N LYS A 227 20.34 15.39 1.98
CA LYS A 227 21.75 15.72 2.28
C LYS A 227 22.72 14.63 1.80
N HIS A 228 22.38 13.34 1.99
CA HIS A 228 23.18 12.25 1.45
C HIS A 228 23.19 12.25 -0.08
N MET A 229 22.05 12.49 -0.74
CA MET A 229 22.01 12.65 -2.18
C MET A 229 22.96 13.77 -2.66
N MET A 230 22.90 14.95 -2.05
CA MET A 230 23.76 16.09 -2.40
C MET A 230 25.25 15.81 -2.17
N ARG A 231 25.62 15.06 -1.11
CA ARG A 231 27.01 14.67 -0.85
C ARG A 231 27.48 13.65 -1.87
N ASP A 232 26.64 12.69 -2.22
CA ASP A 232 26.93 11.69 -3.24
C ASP A 232 27.17 12.35 -4.61
N GLU A 233 26.35 13.34 -4.98
CA GLU A 233 26.55 14.13 -6.21
C GLU A 233 27.88 14.85 -6.28
N ARG A 234 28.40 15.30 -5.13
CA ARG A 234 29.73 15.94 -5.03
C ARG A 234 30.87 14.95 -4.82
N ASN A 235 30.61 13.66 -4.82
CA ASN A 235 31.57 12.60 -4.48
C ASN A 235 32.23 12.74 -3.09
N GLU A 236 31.53 13.35 -2.14
CA GLU A 236 31.98 13.52 -0.75
C GLU A 236 31.59 12.32 0.14
N ASP A 237 30.54 11.60 -0.24
CA ASP A 237 29.94 10.52 0.55
C ASP A 237 29.11 9.63 -0.38
N LYS A 238 29.30 8.32 -0.34
CA LYS A 238 28.59 7.34 -1.19
C LYS A 238 27.48 6.58 -0.46
N THR A 239 27.14 6.98 0.74
CA THR A 239 26.09 6.33 1.56
C THR A 239 24.82 6.09 0.76
N MET A 240 24.34 7.10 0.01
CA MET A 240 23.08 6.98 -0.73
C MET A 240 23.16 5.93 -1.83
N THR A 241 24.17 6.00 -2.71
CA THR A 241 24.34 5.04 -3.81
C THR A 241 24.58 3.62 -3.28
N LEU A 242 25.44 3.43 -2.30
CA LEU A 242 25.73 2.11 -1.73
C LEU A 242 24.50 1.51 -1.06
N PHE A 243 23.73 2.31 -0.34
CA PHE A 243 22.56 1.82 0.35
C PHE A 243 21.42 1.46 -0.62
N LEU A 244 21.18 2.30 -1.62
CA LEU A 244 20.22 2.01 -2.68
C LEU A 244 20.58 0.73 -3.45
N ASP A 245 21.85 0.50 -3.73
CA ASP A 245 22.31 -0.69 -4.41
C ASP A 245 22.06 -1.96 -3.59
N LYS A 246 22.41 -1.93 -2.29
CA LYS A 246 22.15 -3.02 -1.35
C LYS A 246 20.64 -3.31 -1.21
N LEU A 247 19.82 -2.27 -1.05
CA LEU A 247 18.38 -2.41 -0.96
C LEU A 247 17.76 -2.97 -2.25
N ALA A 248 18.26 -2.56 -3.42
CA ALA A 248 17.77 -3.07 -4.70
C ALA A 248 17.94 -4.59 -4.82
N VAL A 249 19.10 -5.12 -4.37
CA VAL A 249 19.36 -6.57 -4.34
C VAL A 249 18.41 -7.28 -3.37
N MET A 250 18.32 -6.81 -2.14
CA MET A 250 17.44 -7.38 -1.12
C MET A 250 15.98 -7.37 -1.55
N ILE A 251 15.49 -6.25 -2.09
CA ILE A 251 14.11 -6.09 -2.54
C ILE A 251 13.79 -7.02 -3.71
N GLY A 252 14.70 -7.10 -4.71
CA GLY A 252 14.54 -8.00 -5.84
C GLY A 252 14.46 -9.47 -5.40
N ASN A 253 15.36 -9.89 -4.50
CA ASN A 253 15.35 -11.25 -3.95
C ASN A 253 14.12 -11.52 -3.07
N TYR A 254 13.67 -10.55 -2.27
CA TYR A 254 12.44 -10.68 -1.48
C TYR A 254 11.19 -10.81 -2.36
N ALA A 255 11.12 -10.04 -3.45
CA ALA A 255 10.04 -10.18 -4.43
C ALA A 255 10.05 -11.56 -5.09
N CYS A 256 11.23 -12.10 -5.47
CA CYS A 256 11.36 -13.47 -5.96
C CYS A 256 10.88 -14.49 -4.93
N HIS A 257 11.25 -14.34 -3.66
CA HIS A 257 10.78 -15.20 -2.59
C HIS A 257 9.25 -15.19 -2.46
N GLN A 258 8.60 -14.00 -2.57
CA GLN A 258 7.13 -13.93 -2.56
C GLN A 258 6.51 -14.68 -3.75
N ILE A 259 7.11 -14.61 -4.94
CA ILE A 259 6.66 -15.37 -6.12
C ILE A 259 6.80 -16.88 -5.88
N GLU A 260 7.92 -17.32 -5.36
CA GLU A 260 8.18 -18.73 -5.01
C GLU A 260 7.21 -19.25 -3.92
N CYS A 261 6.64 -18.35 -3.12
CA CYS A 261 5.59 -18.64 -2.14
C CYS A 261 4.16 -18.55 -2.70
N GLY A 262 3.99 -18.21 -3.99
CA GLY A 262 2.70 -18.24 -4.67
C GLY A 262 2.15 -16.90 -5.16
N ALA A 263 2.86 -15.79 -4.98
CA ALA A 263 2.45 -14.51 -5.56
C ALA A 263 2.52 -14.54 -7.09
N GLN A 264 1.45 -14.07 -7.73
CA GLN A 264 1.30 -14.07 -9.19
C GLN A 264 1.59 -12.71 -9.83
N VAL A 265 1.61 -11.66 -9.02
CA VAL A 265 1.93 -10.27 -9.38
C VAL A 265 2.74 -9.65 -8.25
N ILE A 266 3.72 -8.82 -8.57
CA ILE A 266 4.46 -8.03 -7.59
C ILE A 266 4.14 -6.55 -7.75
N GLN A 267 3.75 -5.91 -6.65
CA GLN A 267 3.59 -4.44 -6.58
C GLN A 267 4.79 -3.82 -5.88
N LEU A 268 5.53 -2.98 -6.58
CA LEU A 268 6.66 -2.23 -6.03
C LEU A 268 6.21 -0.80 -5.68
N PHE A 269 6.28 -0.43 -4.39
CA PHE A 269 5.77 0.84 -3.88
C PHE A 269 6.86 1.89 -3.66
N GLU A 270 6.97 2.88 -4.55
CA GLU A 270 7.79 4.09 -4.34
C GLU A 270 6.94 5.17 -3.64
N SER A 271 6.60 4.91 -2.39
CA SER A 271 5.66 5.73 -1.60
C SER A 271 6.16 7.14 -1.33
N TRP A 272 7.47 7.37 -1.40
CA TRP A 272 8.11 8.66 -1.13
C TRP A 272 8.64 9.35 -2.40
N ALA A 273 8.18 8.92 -3.56
CA ALA A 273 8.55 9.51 -4.85
C ALA A 273 8.29 11.03 -4.91
N HIS A 274 7.25 11.51 -4.24
CA HIS A 274 6.94 12.94 -4.10
C HIS A 274 8.04 13.78 -3.39
N GLN A 275 9.01 13.11 -2.76
CA GLN A 275 10.10 13.78 -2.04
C GLN A 275 11.31 14.09 -2.92
N VAL A 276 11.37 13.54 -4.14
CA VAL A 276 12.47 13.79 -5.07
C VAL A 276 12.04 14.66 -6.25
N SER A 277 12.98 15.43 -6.78
CA SER A 277 12.81 16.10 -8.06
C SER A 277 12.92 15.10 -9.22
N PRO A 278 12.47 15.44 -10.44
CA PRO A 278 12.69 14.57 -11.61
C PRO A 278 14.16 14.15 -11.79
N ALA A 279 15.11 15.07 -11.61
CA ALA A 279 16.54 14.77 -11.68
C ALA A 279 17.01 13.84 -10.55
N GLY A 280 16.49 14.03 -9.33
CA GLY A 280 16.79 13.14 -8.20
C GLY A 280 16.20 11.74 -8.41
N PHE A 281 15.00 11.65 -8.97
CA PHE A 281 14.41 10.37 -9.36
C PHE A 281 15.25 9.65 -10.40
N GLU A 282 15.60 10.31 -11.50
CA GLU A 282 16.39 9.76 -12.60
C GLU A 282 17.77 9.27 -12.11
N ARG A 283 18.39 10.00 -11.19
CA ARG A 283 19.73 9.68 -10.72
C ARG A 283 19.78 8.60 -9.63
N PHE A 284 18.84 8.60 -8.69
CA PHE A 284 18.91 7.75 -7.50
C PHE A 284 17.78 6.70 -7.43
N ALA A 285 16.51 7.11 -7.51
CA ALA A 285 15.39 6.20 -7.30
C ALA A 285 15.21 5.23 -8.48
N LYS A 286 15.23 5.74 -9.71
CA LYS A 286 15.01 4.96 -10.93
C LYS A 286 16.02 3.83 -11.11
N PRO A 287 17.35 4.04 -11.06
CA PRO A 287 18.31 2.97 -11.29
C PRO A 287 18.21 1.85 -10.24
N ALA A 288 17.96 2.20 -8.98
CA ALA A 288 17.80 1.24 -7.91
C ALA A 288 16.53 0.40 -8.07
N ALA A 289 15.40 1.04 -8.41
CA ALA A 289 14.16 0.32 -8.69
C ALA A 289 14.27 -0.56 -9.95
N GLN A 290 14.92 -0.08 -11.02
CA GLN A 290 15.21 -0.87 -12.21
C GLN A 290 16.04 -2.12 -11.89
N LYS A 291 17.08 -2.00 -11.03
CA LYS A 291 17.88 -3.15 -10.60
C LYS A 291 17.03 -4.19 -9.86
N ALA A 292 16.16 -3.76 -8.94
CA ALA A 292 15.26 -4.67 -8.22
C ALA A 292 14.31 -5.39 -9.20
N ILE A 293 13.71 -4.65 -10.14
CA ILE A 293 12.83 -5.22 -11.17
C ILE A 293 13.59 -6.20 -12.07
N GLN A 294 14.81 -5.87 -12.50
CA GLN A 294 15.66 -6.75 -13.32
C GLN A 294 15.96 -8.08 -12.63
N ILE A 295 16.20 -8.08 -11.31
CA ILE A 295 16.41 -9.31 -10.54
C ILE A 295 15.16 -10.19 -10.59
N VAL A 296 13.97 -9.60 -10.42
CA VAL A 296 12.70 -10.33 -10.54
C VAL A 296 12.53 -10.89 -11.96
N LYS A 297 12.68 -10.05 -12.98
CA LYS A 297 12.47 -10.46 -14.39
C LYS A 297 13.50 -11.48 -14.88
N ALA A 298 14.71 -11.50 -14.33
CA ALA A 298 15.73 -12.50 -14.63
C ALA A 298 15.36 -13.90 -14.10
N LYS A 299 14.72 -13.99 -12.92
CA LYS A 299 14.31 -15.26 -12.30
C LYS A 299 12.90 -15.69 -12.71
N HIS A 300 11.98 -14.74 -12.83
CA HIS A 300 10.55 -14.93 -13.07
C HIS A 300 10.04 -14.02 -14.21
N PRO A 301 10.46 -14.25 -15.46
CA PRO A 301 10.16 -13.38 -16.61
C PRO A 301 8.66 -13.22 -16.86
N ASP A 302 7.87 -14.25 -16.54
CA ASP A 302 6.42 -14.28 -16.80
C ASP A 302 5.58 -13.63 -15.70
N VAL A 303 6.17 -13.32 -14.53
CA VAL A 303 5.43 -12.68 -13.44
C VAL A 303 5.46 -11.16 -13.63
N PRO A 304 4.29 -10.50 -13.76
CA PRO A 304 4.26 -9.07 -13.95
C PRO A 304 4.64 -8.30 -12.68
N VAL A 305 5.41 -7.24 -12.88
CA VAL A 305 5.79 -6.27 -11.85
C VAL A 305 5.08 -4.95 -12.13
N ILE A 306 4.34 -4.45 -11.14
CA ILE A 306 3.67 -3.15 -11.18
C ILE A 306 4.52 -2.17 -10.38
N TYR A 307 4.87 -1.03 -10.97
CA TYR A 307 5.61 0.03 -10.29
C TYR A 307 4.69 1.22 -9.98
N PHE A 308 4.66 1.66 -8.73
CA PHE A 308 3.86 2.80 -8.27
C PHE A 308 4.74 3.86 -7.64
N ALA A 309 4.76 5.08 -8.21
CA ALA A 309 5.43 6.25 -7.67
C ALA A 309 4.40 7.27 -7.16
N ASN A 310 4.22 7.34 -5.84
CA ASN A 310 3.31 8.28 -5.20
C ASN A 310 3.77 9.73 -5.37
N GLY A 311 2.97 10.56 -6.03
CA GLY A 311 3.35 11.93 -6.40
C GLY A 311 4.34 12.00 -7.56
N GLY A 312 4.51 10.90 -8.31
CA GLY A 312 5.42 10.78 -9.45
C GLY A 312 4.87 11.28 -10.78
N SER A 313 3.69 11.88 -10.81
CA SER A 313 3.05 12.37 -12.05
C SER A 313 3.91 13.39 -12.80
N SER A 314 4.71 14.20 -12.09
CA SER A 314 5.60 15.21 -12.71
C SER A 314 6.77 14.62 -13.49
N TYR A 315 7.04 13.32 -13.36
CA TYR A 315 8.10 12.59 -14.08
C TYR A 315 7.61 11.21 -14.57
N LEU A 316 6.33 11.16 -14.94
CA LEU A 316 5.70 9.93 -15.41
C LEU A 316 6.40 9.36 -16.66
N GLU A 317 6.90 10.22 -17.55
CA GLU A 317 7.66 9.81 -18.73
C GLU A 317 8.95 9.06 -18.37
N LEU A 318 9.62 9.44 -17.24
CA LEU A 318 10.81 8.74 -16.78
C LEU A 318 10.51 7.33 -16.25
N GLN A 319 9.22 7.01 -16.03
CA GLN A 319 8.80 5.69 -15.57
C GLN A 319 8.55 4.70 -16.72
N ARG A 320 8.49 5.16 -17.98
CA ARG A 320 8.20 4.31 -19.16
C ARG A 320 9.17 3.16 -19.34
N ASP A 321 10.45 3.39 -19.06
CA ASP A 321 11.54 2.44 -19.25
C ASP A 321 12.09 1.87 -17.94
N MET A 322 11.22 1.79 -16.91
CA MET A 322 11.57 1.19 -15.62
C MET A 322 11.83 -0.32 -15.68
N GLY A 323 11.39 -0.98 -16.75
CA GLY A 323 11.40 -2.43 -16.86
C GLY A 323 10.23 -3.10 -16.12
N ALA A 324 9.33 -2.33 -15.53
CA ALA A 324 8.06 -2.83 -14.99
C ALA A 324 7.08 -3.13 -16.13
N ASP A 325 6.24 -4.15 -15.93
CA ASP A 325 5.22 -4.54 -16.90
C ASP A 325 4.04 -3.57 -16.92
N MET A 326 3.74 -2.92 -15.77
CA MET A 326 2.65 -1.96 -15.63
C MET A 326 3.08 -0.78 -14.75
N ILE A 327 2.64 0.42 -15.12
CA ILE A 327 2.85 1.64 -14.34
C ILE A 327 1.55 2.00 -13.62
N ALA A 328 1.62 2.08 -12.30
CA ALA A 328 0.51 2.55 -11.49
C ALA A 328 0.62 4.06 -11.26
N VAL A 329 -0.47 4.76 -11.55
CA VAL A 329 -0.54 6.22 -11.59
C VAL A 329 -1.30 6.76 -10.39
N ASP A 330 -0.80 7.81 -9.77
CA ASP A 330 -1.49 8.50 -8.68
C ASP A 330 -2.60 9.45 -9.19
N TRP A 331 -3.39 10.01 -8.28
CA TRP A 331 -4.55 10.86 -8.63
C TRP A 331 -4.19 12.30 -9.01
N HIS A 332 -2.92 12.71 -9.00
CA HIS A 332 -2.51 14.09 -9.29
C HIS A 332 -2.47 14.41 -10.79
N ILE A 333 -2.74 13.44 -11.64
CA ILE A 333 -2.80 13.61 -13.10
C ILE A 333 -4.12 13.05 -13.64
N ASP A 334 -4.66 13.68 -14.69
CA ASP A 334 -5.79 13.11 -15.42
C ASP A 334 -5.38 11.83 -16.15
N MET A 335 -6.24 10.79 -16.09
CA MET A 335 -5.92 9.48 -16.67
C MET A 335 -5.69 9.55 -18.19
N ALA A 336 -6.39 10.44 -18.92
CA ALA A 336 -6.15 10.61 -20.36
C ALA A 336 -4.78 11.21 -20.62
N GLN A 337 -4.35 12.18 -19.81
CA GLN A 337 -3.00 12.74 -19.89
C GLN A 337 -1.94 11.71 -19.54
N ALA A 338 -2.18 10.88 -18.49
CA ALA A 338 -1.27 9.80 -18.15
C ALA A 338 -1.13 8.78 -19.30
N ARG A 339 -2.24 8.43 -19.96
CA ARG A 339 -2.25 7.56 -21.14
C ARG A 339 -1.50 8.18 -22.32
N GLU A 340 -1.63 9.49 -22.53
CA GLU A 340 -0.88 10.20 -23.56
C GLU A 340 0.64 10.17 -23.32
N LEU A 341 1.08 10.48 -22.09
CA LEU A 341 2.49 10.48 -21.70
C LEU A 341 3.13 9.09 -21.75
N LEU A 342 2.44 8.06 -21.27
CA LEU A 342 2.95 6.68 -21.29
C LEU A 342 2.80 6.01 -22.66
N GLY A 343 1.86 6.47 -23.48
CA GLY A 343 1.53 5.85 -24.76
C GLY A 343 0.55 4.69 -24.65
N PRO A 344 0.02 4.18 -25.79
CA PRO A 344 -1.05 3.17 -25.79
C PRO A 344 -0.60 1.76 -25.41
N ASP A 345 0.71 1.50 -25.48
CA ASP A 345 1.25 0.14 -25.30
C ASP A 345 1.58 -0.21 -23.87
N ILE A 346 1.89 0.77 -23.02
CA ILE A 346 2.22 0.54 -21.62
C ILE A 346 0.94 0.28 -20.81
N PRO A 347 0.81 -0.87 -20.13
CA PRO A 347 -0.28 -1.09 -19.20
C PRO A 347 -0.24 -0.09 -18.06
N ILE A 348 -1.43 0.41 -17.65
CA ILE A 348 -1.54 1.37 -16.56
C ILE A 348 -2.51 0.88 -15.50
N SER A 349 -2.24 1.24 -14.24
CA SER A 349 -3.13 1.03 -13.11
C SER A 349 -3.47 2.35 -12.44
N GLY A 350 -4.63 2.43 -11.85
CA GLY A 350 -5.09 3.62 -11.12
C GLY A 350 -6.34 4.20 -11.78
N ASN A 351 -6.67 5.48 -11.55
CA ASN A 351 -6.02 6.43 -10.60
C ASN A 351 -7.08 7.32 -9.92
N ILE A 352 -8.20 6.69 -9.55
CA ILE A 352 -9.31 7.44 -8.94
C ILE A 352 -8.84 8.08 -7.64
N ASP A 353 -9.18 9.37 -7.42
CA ASP A 353 -8.94 10.03 -6.14
C ASP A 353 -9.66 9.29 -5.01
N PRO A 354 -8.94 8.83 -3.95
CA PRO A 354 -9.56 8.11 -2.85
C PRO A 354 -10.68 8.87 -2.14
N THR A 355 -10.69 10.21 -2.22
CA THR A 355 -11.71 11.04 -1.59
C THR A 355 -13.08 10.92 -2.26
N ILE A 356 -13.15 10.44 -3.50
CA ILE A 356 -14.42 10.20 -4.20
C ILE A 356 -15.31 9.18 -3.44
N LEU A 357 -14.70 8.28 -2.68
CA LEU A 357 -15.42 7.30 -1.87
C LEU A 357 -16.25 7.90 -0.72
N PHE A 358 -16.12 9.20 -0.47
CA PHE A 358 -17.00 9.95 0.44
C PHE A 358 -18.16 10.64 -0.29
N GLY A 359 -18.23 10.49 -1.62
CA GLY A 359 -19.29 11.04 -2.45
C GLY A 359 -20.55 10.17 -2.53
N SER A 360 -21.51 10.58 -3.35
CA SER A 360 -22.70 9.77 -3.63
C SER A 360 -22.35 8.58 -4.52
N LYS A 361 -23.25 7.59 -4.56
CA LYS A 361 -23.12 6.43 -5.44
C LYS A 361 -22.93 6.83 -6.91
N GLU A 362 -23.73 7.79 -7.38
CA GLU A 362 -23.69 8.29 -8.75
C GLU A 362 -22.34 8.95 -9.08
N GLN A 363 -21.76 9.69 -8.13
CA GLN A 363 -20.44 10.30 -8.29
C GLN A 363 -19.34 9.25 -8.38
N ILE A 364 -19.40 8.21 -7.55
CA ILE A 364 -18.44 7.11 -7.56
C ILE A 364 -18.53 6.33 -8.87
N GLU A 365 -19.75 5.94 -9.29
CA GLU A 365 -19.98 5.23 -10.55
C GLU A 365 -19.50 6.05 -11.75
N GLN A 366 -19.74 7.36 -11.76
CA GLN A 366 -19.29 8.24 -12.84
C GLN A 366 -17.76 8.33 -12.88
N ALA A 367 -17.10 8.44 -11.72
CA ALA A 367 -15.63 8.48 -11.65
C ALA A 367 -15.00 7.18 -12.17
N VAL A 368 -15.61 6.02 -11.89
CA VAL A 368 -15.18 4.72 -12.44
C VAL A 368 -15.26 4.71 -13.96
N ARG A 369 -16.42 5.10 -14.53
CA ARG A 369 -16.62 5.15 -15.99
C ARG A 369 -15.63 6.08 -16.67
N ASP A 370 -15.47 7.28 -16.13
CA ASP A 370 -14.56 8.28 -16.70
C ASP A 370 -13.10 7.82 -16.65
N CYS A 371 -12.69 7.18 -15.56
CA CYS A 371 -11.33 6.64 -15.43
C CYS A 371 -11.07 5.54 -16.46
N ILE A 372 -12.00 4.58 -16.60
CA ILE A 372 -11.88 3.48 -17.56
C ILE A 372 -11.85 4.00 -19.01
N ASP A 373 -12.76 4.92 -19.36
CA ASP A 373 -12.81 5.49 -20.72
C ASP A 373 -11.53 6.26 -21.06
N LYS A 374 -11.04 7.08 -20.13
CA LYS A 374 -9.78 7.83 -20.28
C LYS A 374 -8.55 6.93 -20.37
N ALA A 375 -8.57 5.77 -19.72
CA ALA A 375 -7.49 4.79 -19.81
C ALA A 375 -7.43 4.04 -21.14
N GLY A 376 -8.46 4.18 -22.00
CA GLY A 376 -8.53 3.54 -23.30
C GLY A 376 -9.73 2.61 -23.48
N GLY A 377 -10.65 2.59 -22.52
CA GLY A 377 -11.87 1.78 -22.52
C GLY A 377 -11.75 0.45 -21.78
N PRO A 378 -12.87 -0.25 -21.60
CA PRO A 378 -12.93 -1.48 -20.80
C PRO A 378 -11.98 -2.57 -21.30
N GLY A 379 -11.24 -3.17 -20.38
CA GLY A 379 -10.33 -4.28 -20.66
C GLY A 379 -9.10 -3.93 -21.52
N ASN A 380 -8.83 -2.65 -21.74
CA ASN A 380 -7.76 -2.21 -22.63
C ASN A 380 -6.51 -1.77 -21.84
N LYS A 381 -5.68 -2.74 -21.44
CA LYS A 381 -4.40 -2.51 -20.73
C LYS A 381 -4.55 -1.60 -19.52
N HIS A 382 -5.67 -1.73 -18.80
CA HIS A 382 -6.00 -0.94 -17.63
C HIS A 382 -6.45 -1.83 -16.47
N LEU A 383 -5.87 -1.59 -15.30
CA LEU A 383 -6.22 -2.17 -14.01
C LEU A 383 -6.74 -1.05 -13.12
N LEU A 384 -8.05 -1.04 -12.84
CA LEU A 384 -8.63 0.01 -12.02
C LEU A 384 -8.13 -0.07 -10.58
N ASN A 385 -7.73 1.06 -10.06
CA ASN A 385 -7.37 1.27 -8.66
C ASN A 385 -7.66 2.71 -8.26
N LEU A 386 -7.56 2.98 -6.98
CA LEU A 386 -7.40 4.35 -6.50
C LEU A 386 -5.97 4.84 -6.79
N GLY A 387 -5.80 6.15 -6.92
CA GLY A 387 -4.46 6.76 -7.06
C GLY A 387 -3.66 6.80 -5.75
N HIS A 388 -4.20 6.26 -4.66
CA HIS A 388 -3.56 5.97 -3.36
C HIS A 388 -4.43 4.97 -2.59
N GLY A 389 -4.07 4.68 -1.34
CA GLY A 389 -4.84 3.73 -0.52
C GLY A 389 -6.21 4.23 -0.07
N VAL A 390 -7.15 3.30 0.13
CA VAL A 390 -8.43 3.58 0.77
C VAL A 390 -8.21 4.31 2.09
N MET A 391 -8.96 5.39 2.30
CA MET A 391 -8.82 6.24 3.48
C MET A 391 -9.56 5.68 4.69
N GLN A 392 -9.04 5.98 5.88
CA GLN A 392 -9.78 5.69 7.10
C GLN A 392 -11.07 6.50 7.14
N GLY A 393 -12.19 5.86 7.51
CA GLY A 393 -13.50 6.51 7.54
C GLY A 393 -14.28 6.45 6.21
N THR A 394 -13.70 5.88 5.16
CA THR A 394 -14.44 5.56 3.93
C THR A 394 -15.65 4.68 4.27
N PRO A 395 -16.87 5.03 3.79
CA PRO A 395 -18.03 4.16 3.93
C PRO A 395 -17.79 2.81 3.23
N GLU A 396 -18.10 1.72 3.92
CA GLU A 396 -17.86 0.38 3.37
C GLU A 396 -18.64 0.11 2.10
N GLU A 397 -19.88 0.62 2.00
CA GLU A 397 -20.73 0.53 0.81
C GLU A 397 -20.14 1.26 -0.40
N ALA A 398 -19.40 2.35 -0.19
CA ALA A 398 -18.78 3.12 -1.27
C ALA A 398 -17.73 2.29 -2.03
N VAL A 399 -16.98 1.45 -1.30
CA VAL A 399 -16.04 0.48 -1.90
C VAL A 399 -16.81 -0.53 -2.76
N GLY A 400 -17.94 -1.05 -2.25
CA GLY A 400 -18.82 -1.95 -3.01
C GLY A 400 -19.31 -1.31 -4.32
N TRP A 401 -19.82 -0.08 -4.27
CA TRP A 401 -20.29 0.62 -5.47
C TRP A 401 -19.20 0.80 -6.54
N LEU A 402 -17.97 1.12 -6.12
CA LEU A 402 -16.84 1.24 -7.03
C LEU A 402 -16.52 -0.10 -7.73
N ILE A 403 -16.44 -1.19 -6.94
CA ILE A 403 -16.13 -2.53 -7.48
C ILE A 403 -17.24 -3.01 -8.43
N ASP A 404 -18.51 -2.88 -8.02
CA ASP A 404 -19.65 -3.31 -8.80
C ASP A 404 -19.72 -2.55 -10.14
N GLU A 405 -19.52 -1.23 -10.11
CA GLU A 405 -19.52 -0.44 -11.34
C GLU A 405 -18.37 -0.80 -12.26
N CYS A 406 -17.16 -0.99 -11.73
CA CYS A 406 -16.02 -1.42 -12.53
C CYS A 406 -16.28 -2.74 -13.28
N LYS A 407 -16.85 -3.72 -12.58
CA LYS A 407 -17.17 -5.03 -13.16
C LYS A 407 -18.32 -4.99 -14.17
N ARG A 408 -19.28 -4.11 -13.96
CA ARG A 408 -20.47 -3.97 -14.80
C ARG A 408 -20.22 -3.15 -16.07
N TYR A 409 -19.30 -2.21 -16.03
CA TYR A 409 -19.13 -1.22 -17.09
C TYR A 409 -18.55 -1.84 -18.38
N LYS A 410 -19.24 -1.65 -19.50
CA LYS A 410 -18.90 -2.19 -20.82
C LYS A 410 -18.47 -1.12 -21.84
N GLY A 411 -18.32 0.14 -21.40
CA GLY A 411 -17.99 1.28 -22.27
C GLY A 411 -19.21 2.11 -22.70
N LYS A 412 -18.93 3.28 -23.27
CA LYS A 412 -19.97 4.12 -23.89
C LYS A 412 -20.52 3.40 -25.11
N GLN A 413 -21.86 3.30 -25.16
CA GLN A 413 -22.58 2.79 -26.33
C GLN A 413 -22.63 3.85 -27.43
#